data_f563be549a3b7249973c50a122d96fb9
#
_entry.id   f563be549a3b7249973c50a122d96fb9
#
_cell.length_a   1.000
_cell.length_b   1.000
_cell.length_c   1.000
_cell.angle_alpha   90.00
_cell.angle_beta   90.00
_cell.angle_gamma   90.00
#
_symmetry.space_group_name_H-M   'P 1'
#
loop_
_entity.id
_entity.type
_entity.pdbx_description
1 polymer ?
#
loop_
_entity_poly.entity_id
_entity_poly.type
_entity_poly.pdbx_seq_one_letter_code
_entity_poly.pdbx_strand_id
1 'polypeptide(L)'
;MRIGLLLPLNPSYAPYLSIYTNILDKIEGVEYDIIYPDKKGLREPAKHRFDVRTEDRVSNLNKVVYYLRYSHFLVRVLKQEKYDKLIVFGQQVAVFIYRYLSRHYRGRFIMDYRDLGLDQKFKGFFRQILDSCAHIIISSPGFKKYLPERSDYILSHNFDINILRKAIADVRTEPYNLTFKDGKMDVLTIGSIRDYVQNSAVIQALANDDRFHITFTGRGYAAADLQHFAEDHHVRNIVFTGYYEKSTEPDIISQTTFLNIFYPRRPTHETAISNRFYNSLFFRKPMITTIGTIQGDYAQHYGLGLAIADTEDLATKLDNYFRNFDSIEFERQRQVLLNEFKNDYDLFEKTVTAFASC
;
A
#
# COMPACT_ATOMS: atom_id res chain seq x y z
N MET A 1 -5.13 -28.40 10.57
CA MET A 1 -5.97 -27.20 10.88
C MET A 1 -6.44 -26.57 9.58
N ARG A 2 -7.72 -26.13 9.51
CA ARG A 2 -8.27 -25.49 8.30
C ARG A 2 -8.56 -24.02 8.54
N ILE A 3 -8.00 -23.14 7.69
CA ILE A 3 -8.12 -21.67 7.81
C ILE A 3 -8.88 -21.11 6.61
N GLY A 4 -9.88 -20.26 6.85
CA GLY A 4 -10.58 -19.53 5.80
C GLY A 4 -9.98 -18.12 5.60
N LEU A 5 -9.57 -17.81 4.37
CA LEU A 5 -9.03 -16.50 3.96
C LEU A 5 -10.15 -15.70 3.28
N LEU A 6 -10.74 -14.71 3.97
CA LEU A 6 -11.91 -13.95 3.52
C LEU A 6 -11.47 -12.63 2.88
N LEU A 7 -11.52 -12.55 1.55
CA LEU A 7 -11.07 -11.39 0.79
C LEU A 7 -12.21 -10.40 0.45
N PRO A 8 -11.96 -9.10 0.34
CA PRO A 8 -12.91 -8.10 -0.15
C PRO A 8 -12.92 -7.95 -1.69
N LEU A 9 -11.99 -8.60 -2.40
CA LEU A 9 -11.75 -8.43 -3.84
C LEU A 9 -11.01 -9.66 -4.43
N ASN A 10 -10.77 -9.65 -5.73
CA ASN A 10 -10.04 -10.70 -6.44
C ASN A 10 -8.62 -10.92 -5.87
N PRO A 11 -8.13 -12.16 -5.76
CA PRO A 11 -6.79 -12.51 -5.27
C PRO A 11 -5.64 -11.74 -5.94
N SER A 12 -5.64 -11.62 -7.27
CA SER A 12 -4.60 -10.89 -8.02
C SER A 12 -4.54 -9.38 -7.71
N TYR A 13 -5.61 -8.83 -7.13
CA TYR A 13 -5.66 -7.44 -6.65
C TYR A 13 -5.38 -7.31 -5.15
N ALA A 14 -5.05 -8.40 -4.47
CA ALA A 14 -4.75 -8.47 -3.05
C ALA A 14 -3.29 -8.93 -2.82
N PRO A 15 -2.27 -8.12 -3.14
CA PRO A 15 -0.87 -8.53 -3.04
C PRO A 15 -0.48 -8.96 -1.62
N TYR A 16 -1.15 -8.45 -0.61
CA TYR A 16 -0.99 -8.87 0.78
C TYR A 16 -1.40 -10.31 1.06
N LEU A 17 -2.20 -10.94 0.18
CA LEU A 17 -2.59 -12.34 0.34
C LEU A 17 -1.35 -13.26 0.33
N SER A 18 -0.43 -13.01 -0.60
CA SER A 18 0.82 -13.81 -0.72
C SER A 18 1.70 -13.72 0.52
N ILE A 19 1.63 -12.61 1.28
CA ILE A 19 2.39 -12.48 2.53
C ILE A 19 1.93 -13.53 3.55
N TYR A 20 0.61 -13.76 3.64
CA TYR A 20 0.04 -14.78 4.52
C TYR A 20 0.23 -16.19 3.97
N THR A 21 -0.07 -16.43 2.69
CA THR A 21 0.05 -17.79 2.12
C THR A 21 1.48 -18.29 2.17
N ASN A 22 2.49 -17.44 1.92
CA ASN A 22 3.90 -17.80 2.06
C ASN A 22 4.31 -18.21 3.48
N ILE A 23 3.58 -17.78 4.50
CA ILE A 23 3.78 -18.21 5.89
C ILE A 23 3.04 -19.53 6.12
N LEU A 24 1.76 -19.59 5.73
CA LEU A 24 0.91 -20.76 5.96
C LEU A 24 1.42 -22.01 5.23
N ASP A 25 1.95 -21.85 4.01
CA ASP A 25 2.52 -22.95 3.20
C ASP A 25 3.73 -23.64 3.87
N LYS A 26 4.37 -22.99 4.85
CA LYS A 26 5.51 -23.54 5.59
C LYS A 26 5.09 -24.32 6.84
N ILE A 27 3.80 -24.30 7.21
CA ILE A 27 3.32 -24.89 8.46
C ILE A 27 2.69 -26.26 8.17
N GLU A 28 3.32 -27.31 8.66
CA GLU A 28 2.82 -28.66 8.47
C GLU A 28 1.43 -28.87 9.09
N GLY A 29 0.53 -29.52 8.36
CA GLY A 29 -0.83 -29.83 8.80
C GLY A 29 -1.80 -28.62 8.77
N VAL A 30 -1.40 -27.51 8.18
CA VAL A 30 -2.27 -26.35 7.92
C VAL A 30 -2.76 -26.37 6.46
N GLU A 31 -4.05 -26.31 6.29
CA GLU A 31 -4.73 -26.13 5.01
C GLU A 31 -5.50 -24.81 5.02
N TYR A 32 -5.60 -24.13 3.90
CA TYR A 32 -6.42 -22.92 3.80
C TYR A 32 -7.23 -22.88 2.51
N ASP A 33 -8.39 -22.23 2.59
CA ASP A 33 -9.26 -21.96 1.46
C ASP A 33 -9.39 -20.44 1.27
N ILE A 34 -9.24 -19.97 0.02
CA ILE A 34 -9.48 -18.59 -0.35
C ILE A 34 -10.95 -18.42 -0.70
N ILE A 35 -11.59 -17.39 -0.12
CA ILE A 35 -13.00 -17.06 -0.32
C ILE A 35 -13.07 -15.60 -0.77
N TYR A 36 -13.52 -15.35 -2.01
CA TYR A 36 -13.45 -14.02 -2.58
C TYR A 36 -14.66 -13.66 -3.46
N PRO A 37 -14.96 -12.35 -3.64
CA PRO A 37 -15.91 -11.87 -4.63
C PRO A 37 -15.19 -11.61 -5.94
N ASP A 38 -15.64 -12.21 -7.03
CA ASP A 38 -15.08 -11.99 -8.37
C ASP A 38 -15.62 -10.68 -8.98
N LYS A 39 -15.02 -9.56 -8.54
CA LYS A 39 -15.38 -8.21 -9.01
C LYS A 39 -14.89 -7.91 -10.43
N LYS A 40 -13.98 -8.70 -10.96
CA LYS A 40 -13.34 -8.46 -12.26
C LYS A 40 -13.75 -9.47 -13.33
N GLY A 41 -14.45 -10.53 -12.95
CA GLY A 41 -14.82 -11.61 -13.86
C GLY A 41 -13.65 -12.49 -14.30
N LEU A 42 -12.57 -12.51 -13.49
CA LEU A 42 -11.32 -13.22 -13.83
C LEU A 42 -11.40 -14.73 -13.56
N ARG A 43 -12.35 -15.15 -12.73
CA ARG A 43 -12.54 -16.56 -12.34
C ARG A 43 -11.24 -17.21 -11.83
N GLU A 44 -10.54 -16.50 -10.97
CA GLU A 44 -9.26 -16.96 -10.41
C GLU A 44 -9.43 -18.27 -9.62
N PRO A 45 -8.40 -19.13 -9.58
CA PRO A 45 -8.44 -20.38 -8.84
C PRO A 45 -8.67 -20.14 -7.34
N ALA A 46 -9.77 -20.65 -6.83
CA ALA A 46 -10.09 -20.65 -5.40
C ALA A 46 -11.28 -21.59 -5.16
N LYS A 47 -11.39 -22.13 -3.95
CA LYS A 47 -12.46 -23.05 -3.60
C LYS A 47 -13.84 -22.39 -3.59
N HIS A 48 -13.92 -21.14 -3.12
CA HIS A 48 -15.17 -20.42 -2.98
C HIS A 48 -15.11 -19.06 -3.62
N ARG A 49 -15.89 -18.89 -4.69
CA ARG A 49 -16.03 -17.66 -5.45
C ARG A 49 -17.47 -17.15 -5.40
N PHE A 50 -17.65 -15.88 -5.13
CA PHE A 50 -18.90 -15.16 -5.24
C PHE A 50 -18.93 -14.37 -6.53
N ASP A 51 -19.81 -14.73 -7.48
CA ASP A 51 -19.95 -14.02 -8.75
C ASP A 51 -20.65 -12.67 -8.54
N VAL A 52 -19.98 -11.59 -8.90
CA VAL A 52 -20.48 -10.22 -8.75
C VAL A 52 -21.24 -9.82 -10.03
N ARG A 53 -22.48 -9.37 -9.89
CA ARG A 53 -23.27 -8.87 -11.02
C ARG A 53 -22.83 -7.47 -11.42
N THR A 54 -22.95 -7.15 -12.69
CA THR A 54 -22.59 -5.82 -13.24
C THR A 54 -23.39 -4.70 -12.58
N GLU A 55 -24.65 -4.95 -12.26
CA GLU A 55 -25.57 -4.02 -11.57
C GLU A 55 -25.09 -3.62 -10.16
N ASP A 56 -24.32 -4.47 -9.49
CA ASP A 56 -23.79 -4.22 -8.15
C ASP A 56 -22.79 -3.04 -8.12
N ARG A 57 -22.42 -2.48 -9.25
CA ARG A 57 -21.39 -1.42 -9.38
C ARG A 57 -21.92 0.00 -9.52
N VAL A 58 -23.23 0.18 -9.77
CA VAL A 58 -23.77 1.42 -10.35
C VAL A 58 -24.26 2.44 -9.34
N SER A 59 -24.60 2.07 -8.10
CA SER A 59 -25.10 3.02 -7.08
C SER A 59 -24.69 2.66 -5.66
N ASN A 60 -24.81 3.61 -4.72
CA ASN A 60 -24.53 3.34 -3.31
C ASN A 60 -25.52 2.30 -2.72
N LEU A 61 -26.76 2.27 -3.17
CA LEU A 61 -27.75 1.28 -2.75
C LEU A 61 -27.34 -0.10 -3.24
N ASN A 62 -26.94 -0.22 -4.49
CA ASN A 62 -26.48 -1.49 -5.07
C ASN A 62 -25.23 -2.02 -4.37
N LYS A 63 -24.32 -1.13 -3.90
CA LYS A 63 -23.18 -1.53 -3.06
C LYS A 63 -23.62 -2.15 -1.74
N VAL A 64 -24.64 -1.60 -1.08
CA VAL A 64 -25.18 -2.19 0.16
C VAL A 64 -25.79 -3.57 -0.13
N VAL A 65 -26.62 -3.68 -1.15
CA VAL A 65 -27.23 -4.97 -1.58
C VAL A 65 -26.13 -5.99 -1.91
N TYR A 66 -25.11 -5.58 -2.65
CA TYR A 66 -23.95 -6.41 -2.95
C TYR A 66 -23.27 -6.95 -1.66
N TYR A 67 -22.96 -6.06 -0.71
CA TYR A 67 -22.32 -6.51 0.54
C TYR A 67 -23.23 -7.42 1.37
N LEU A 68 -24.53 -7.19 1.39
CA LEU A 68 -25.49 -8.09 2.04
C LEU A 68 -25.52 -9.48 1.39
N ARG A 69 -25.54 -9.54 0.06
CA ARG A 69 -25.48 -10.81 -0.69
C ARG A 69 -24.15 -11.53 -0.46
N TYR A 70 -23.04 -10.81 -0.51
CA TYR A 70 -21.73 -11.37 -0.25
C TYR A 70 -21.60 -11.85 1.21
N SER A 71 -22.09 -11.11 2.19
CA SER A 71 -22.11 -11.53 3.59
C SER A 71 -22.93 -12.80 3.81
N HIS A 72 -24.09 -12.91 3.14
CA HIS A 72 -24.90 -14.13 3.19
C HIS A 72 -24.16 -15.33 2.59
N PHE A 73 -23.50 -15.14 1.45
CA PHE A 73 -22.63 -16.15 0.85
C PHE A 73 -21.51 -16.59 1.81
N LEU A 74 -20.80 -15.63 2.39
CA LEU A 74 -19.74 -15.92 3.35
C LEU A 74 -20.25 -16.74 4.54
N VAL A 75 -21.34 -16.31 5.19
CA VAL A 75 -21.91 -17.04 6.33
C VAL A 75 -22.34 -18.45 5.95
N ARG A 76 -22.88 -18.64 4.74
CA ARG A 76 -23.23 -19.98 4.23
C ARG A 76 -21.98 -20.86 4.08
N VAL A 77 -20.91 -20.33 3.44
CA VAL A 77 -19.65 -21.06 3.28
C VAL A 77 -19.04 -21.41 4.63
N LEU A 78 -18.99 -20.44 5.58
CA LEU A 78 -18.44 -20.67 6.92
C LEU A 78 -19.22 -21.73 7.72
N LYS A 79 -20.53 -21.81 7.55
CA LYS A 79 -21.35 -22.88 8.17
C LYS A 79 -21.11 -24.25 7.54
N GLN A 80 -20.88 -24.30 6.24
CA GLN A 80 -20.66 -25.53 5.48
C GLN A 80 -19.28 -26.10 5.75
N GLU A 81 -18.23 -25.28 5.63
CA GLU A 81 -16.83 -25.70 5.69
C GLU A 81 -16.31 -25.86 7.13
N LYS A 82 -16.88 -25.14 8.08
CA LYS A 82 -16.53 -25.19 9.52
C LYS A 82 -15.01 -25.01 9.75
N TYR A 83 -14.45 -23.93 9.22
CA TYR A 83 -13.03 -23.60 9.44
C TYR A 83 -12.70 -23.51 10.92
N ASP A 84 -11.52 -23.94 11.32
CA ASP A 84 -11.02 -23.80 12.67
C ASP A 84 -10.76 -22.33 12.99
N LYS A 85 -10.15 -21.61 12.04
CA LYS A 85 -9.76 -20.19 12.17
C LYS A 85 -10.01 -19.42 10.88
N LEU A 86 -10.01 -18.09 10.99
CA LEU A 86 -10.18 -17.19 9.85
C LEU A 86 -9.11 -16.11 9.81
N ILE A 87 -8.78 -15.67 8.59
CA ILE A 87 -8.10 -14.40 8.34
C ILE A 87 -9.07 -13.53 7.53
N VAL A 88 -9.47 -12.40 8.10
CA VAL A 88 -10.48 -11.53 7.52
C VAL A 88 -9.81 -10.27 6.99
N PHE A 89 -9.73 -10.15 5.68
CA PHE A 89 -9.13 -9.02 5.00
C PHE A 89 -10.16 -7.91 4.75
N GLY A 90 -9.82 -6.72 5.21
CA GLY A 90 -10.61 -5.53 4.99
C GLY A 90 -11.81 -5.39 5.94
N GLN A 91 -11.97 -4.19 6.47
CA GLN A 91 -13.02 -3.83 7.42
C GLN A 91 -14.44 -4.02 6.85
N GLN A 92 -14.62 -3.88 5.53
CA GLN A 92 -15.92 -4.07 4.88
C GLN A 92 -16.46 -5.49 5.08
N VAL A 93 -15.60 -6.50 4.89
CA VAL A 93 -15.99 -7.91 5.10
C VAL A 93 -16.39 -8.13 6.55
N ALA A 94 -15.53 -7.69 7.48
CA ALA A 94 -15.75 -7.88 8.91
C ALA A 94 -17.04 -7.23 9.41
N VAL A 95 -17.32 -5.99 9.01
CA VAL A 95 -18.52 -5.24 9.45
C VAL A 95 -19.81 -5.96 9.04
N PHE A 96 -19.89 -6.48 7.81
CA PHE A 96 -21.11 -7.13 7.33
C PHE A 96 -21.37 -8.51 7.93
N ILE A 97 -20.34 -9.20 8.45
CA ILE A 97 -20.51 -10.50 9.13
C ILE A 97 -20.16 -10.45 10.63
N TYR A 98 -20.07 -9.24 11.23
CA TYR A 98 -19.55 -9.06 12.58
C TYR A 98 -20.26 -9.91 13.65
N ARG A 99 -21.60 -10.04 13.57
CA ARG A 99 -22.38 -10.86 14.52
C ARG A 99 -21.99 -12.33 14.44
N TYR A 100 -21.72 -12.82 13.22
CA TYR A 100 -21.30 -14.19 13.01
C TYR A 100 -19.88 -14.43 13.51
N LEU A 101 -18.95 -13.50 13.22
CA LEU A 101 -17.57 -13.55 13.72
C LEU A 101 -17.54 -13.53 15.26
N SER A 102 -18.19 -12.55 15.88
CA SER A 102 -18.17 -12.37 17.32
C SER A 102 -18.82 -13.55 18.08
N ARG A 103 -19.82 -14.22 17.48
CA ARG A 103 -20.52 -15.36 18.10
C ARG A 103 -19.82 -16.69 17.88
N HIS A 104 -19.28 -16.93 16.67
CA HIS A 104 -18.78 -18.25 16.26
C HIS A 104 -17.26 -18.34 16.12
N TYR A 105 -16.56 -17.20 16.02
CA TYR A 105 -15.11 -17.16 15.82
C TYR A 105 -14.39 -16.25 16.82
N ARG A 106 -15.00 -15.93 17.95
CA ARG A 106 -14.36 -15.12 18.99
C ARG A 106 -13.02 -15.74 19.41
N GLY A 107 -11.93 -14.95 19.36
CA GLY A 107 -10.56 -15.42 19.61
C GLY A 107 -9.98 -16.35 18.54
N ARG A 108 -10.70 -16.57 17.42
CA ARG A 108 -10.29 -17.50 16.36
C ARG A 108 -10.22 -16.84 14.97
N PHE A 109 -10.07 -15.53 14.90
CA PHE A 109 -9.79 -14.86 13.65
C PHE A 109 -8.79 -13.72 13.81
N ILE A 110 -8.01 -13.49 12.74
CA ILE A 110 -7.18 -12.30 12.56
C ILE A 110 -8.01 -11.29 11.78
N MET A 111 -8.02 -10.02 12.23
CA MET A 111 -8.52 -8.89 11.47
C MET A 111 -7.35 -8.18 10.77
N ASP A 112 -7.29 -8.25 9.45
CA ASP A 112 -6.31 -7.52 8.65
C ASP A 112 -6.94 -6.23 8.10
N TYR A 113 -6.45 -5.08 8.58
CA TYR A 113 -6.97 -3.75 8.31
C TYR A 113 -6.00 -2.98 7.41
N ARG A 114 -6.44 -2.63 6.20
CA ARG A 114 -5.58 -2.02 5.18
C ARG A 114 -6.07 -0.71 4.61
N ASP A 115 -7.34 -0.37 4.81
CA ASP A 115 -7.96 0.85 4.29
C ASP A 115 -9.00 1.39 5.24
N LEU A 116 -9.14 2.72 5.29
CA LEU A 116 -10.26 3.40 5.93
C LEU A 116 -11.56 3.18 5.14
N GLY A 117 -12.68 3.04 5.83
CA GLY A 117 -13.95 2.87 5.13
C GLY A 117 -15.17 2.80 6.04
N LEU A 118 -15.96 1.73 5.95
CA LEU A 118 -17.22 1.58 6.68
C LEU A 118 -17.05 1.55 8.21
N ASP A 119 -15.91 1.13 8.70
CA ASP A 119 -15.54 1.15 10.11
C ASP A 119 -15.70 2.55 10.73
N GLN A 120 -15.37 3.61 9.98
CA GLN A 120 -15.51 4.99 10.43
C GLN A 120 -16.96 5.42 10.64
N LYS A 121 -17.90 4.79 9.91
CA LYS A 121 -19.36 5.02 10.06
C LYS A 121 -19.98 4.10 11.13
N PHE A 122 -19.38 2.96 11.39
CA PHE A 122 -19.88 1.92 12.29
C PHE A 122 -18.90 1.61 13.43
N LYS A 123 -18.32 2.66 14.02
CA LYS A 123 -17.25 2.56 15.04
C LYS A 123 -17.58 1.59 16.19
N GLY A 124 -18.82 1.60 16.69
CA GLY A 124 -19.24 0.71 17.77
C GLY A 124 -19.20 -0.77 17.39
N PHE A 125 -19.68 -1.12 16.19
CA PHE A 125 -19.61 -2.50 15.68
C PHE A 125 -18.18 -2.91 15.38
N PHE A 126 -17.40 -1.99 14.81
CA PHE A 126 -16.01 -2.28 14.49
C PHE A 126 -15.17 -2.50 15.76
N ARG A 127 -15.41 -1.73 16.82
CA ARG A 127 -14.81 -1.97 18.13
C ARG A 127 -15.11 -3.38 18.65
N GLN A 128 -16.36 -3.83 18.56
CA GLN A 128 -16.73 -5.20 18.95
C GLN A 128 -16.00 -6.28 18.12
N ILE A 129 -15.75 -6.01 16.84
CA ILE A 129 -14.95 -6.90 15.99
C ILE A 129 -13.52 -6.97 16.51
N LEU A 130 -12.88 -5.81 16.76
CA LEU A 130 -11.53 -5.74 17.29
C LEU A 130 -11.40 -6.42 18.67
N ASP A 131 -12.42 -6.31 19.53
CA ASP A 131 -12.45 -6.97 20.85
C ASP A 131 -12.75 -8.48 20.76
N SER A 132 -13.14 -8.97 19.59
CA SER A 132 -13.47 -10.38 19.33
C SER A 132 -12.40 -11.13 18.55
N CYS A 133 -11.49 -10.45 17.87
CA CYS A 133 -10.42 -11.10 17.10
C CYS A 133 -9.28 -11.59 18.00
N ALA A 134 -8.48 -12.53 17.52
CA ALA A 134 -7.26 -12.98 18.18
C ALA A 134 -6.14 -11.95 18.02
N HIS A 135 -6.00 -11.40 16.81
CA HIS A 135 -4.96 -10.43 16.47
C HIS A 135 -5.51 -9.37 15.51
N ILE A 136 -4.96 -8.15 15.61
CA ILE A 136 -5.28 -7.03 14.73
C ILE A 136 -4.02 -6.67 13.96
N ILE A 137 -4.06 -6.89 12.66
CA ILE A 137 -2.99 -6.53 11.73
C ILE A 137 -3.37 -5.24 11.02
N ILE A 138 -2.45 -4.29 10.94
CA ILE A 138 -2.62 -3.03 10.22
C ILE A 138 -1.48 -2.86 9.21
N SER A 139 -1.75 -2.31 8.02
CA SER A 139 -0.71 -2.16 6.99
C SER A 139 0.11 -0.87 7.12
N SER A 140 -0.22 -0.01 8.07
CA SER A 140 0.50 1.23 8.33
C SER A 140 0.22 1.73 9.76
N PRO A 141 1.22 2.28 10.46
CA PRO A 141 1.00 2.88 11.77
C PRO A 141 0.07 4.11 11.71
N GLY A 142 -0.06 4.76 10.56
CA GLY A 142 -0.97 5.90 10.36
C GLY A 142 -2.44 5.57 10.64
N PHE A 143 -2.86 4.31 10.51
CA PHE A 143 -4.23 3.90 10.82
C PHE A 143 -4.56 4.01 12.31
N LYS A 144 -3.57 3.98 13.21
CA LYS A 144 -3.78 4.15 14.67
C LYS A 144 -4.52 5.44 15.00
N LYS A 145 -4.36 6.50 14.19
CA LYS A 145 -5.07 7.78 14.34
C LYS A 145 -6.61 7.63 14.25
N TYR A 146 -7.10 6.63 13.54
CA TYR A 146 -8.53 6.41 13.25
C TYR A 146 -9.10 5.18 13.95
N LEU A 147 -8.26 4.34 14.48
CA LEU A 147 -8.62 3.14 15.23
C LEU A 147 -8.70 3.40 16.74
N PRO A 148 -9.38 2.56 17.52
CA PRO A 148 -9.35 2.66 18.97
C PRO A 148 -7.92 2.63 19.53
N GLU A 149 -7.66 3.38 20.60
CA GLU A 149 -6.38 3.34 21.29
C GLU A 149 -6.11 1.95 21.87
N ARG A 150 -5.07 1.28 21.37
CA ARG A 150 -4.64 -0.08 21.77
C ARG A 150 -3.16 -0.23 21.50
N SER A 151 -2.48 -1.09 22.26
CA SER A 151 -1.05 -1.40 22.10
C SER A 151 -0.77 -2.66 21.27
N ASP A 152 -1.81 -3.46 20.96
CA ASP A 152 -1.69 -4.79 20.35
C ASP A 152 -1.86 -4.80 18.79
N TYR A 153 -1.75 -3.64 18.15
CA TYR A 153 -1.68 -3.56 16.69
C TYR A 153 -0.34 -4.07 16.18
N ILE A 154 -0.40 -5.02 15.25
CA ILE A 154 0.77 -5.62 14.59
C ILE A 154 0.86 -5.06 13.17
N LEU A 155 2.05 -4.65 12.75
CA LEU A 155 2.28 -4.10 11.42
C LEU A 155 2.56 -5.21 10.40
N SER A 156 1.89 -5.14 9.25
CA SER A 156 2.15 -5.96 8.07
C SER A 156 2.22 -5.06 6.84
N HIS A 157 3.41 -4.62 6.53
CA HIS A 157 3.68 -3.76 5.38
C HIS A 157 3.37 -4.46 4.04
N ASN A 158 3.08 -3.66 3.00
CA ASN A 158 2.69 -4.18 1.68
C ASN A 158 3.89 -4.29 0.74
N PHE A 159 4.88 -5.10 1.10
CA PHE A 159 6.07 -5.37 0.28
C PHE A 159 6.42 -6.88 0.27
N ASP A 160 7.26 -7.28 -0.68
CA ASP A 160 7.88 -8.60 -0.69
C ASP A 160 9.07 -8.61 0.28
N ILE A 161 9.03 -9.51 1.26
CA ILE A 161 10.09 -9.67 2.26
C ILE A 161 11.46 -10.00 1.65
N ASN A 162 11.49 -10.68 0.52
CA ASN A 162 12.75 -11.00 -0.15
C ASN A 162 13.41 -9.75 -0.74
N ILE A 163 12.61 -8.79 -1.22
CA ILE A 163 13.11 -7.48 -1.68
C ILE A 163 13.65 -6.69 -0.47
N LEU A 164 12.93 -6.67 0.64
CA LEU A 164 13.42 -6.03 1.86
C LEU A 164 14.74 -6.64 2.34
N ARG A 165 14.82 -7.97 2.43
CA ARG A 165 16.06 -8.67 2.84
C ARG A 165 17.24 -8.35 1.93
N LYS A 166 17.02 -8.32 0.62
CA LYS A 166 18.05 -7.89 -0.36
C LYS A 166 18.46 -6.44 -0.13
N ALA A 167 17.51 -5.53 0.11
CA ALA A 167 17.80 -4.12 0.35
C ALA A 167 18.57 -3.89 1.66
N ILE A 168 18.32 -4.70 2.70
CA ILE A 168 19.09 -4.67 3.95
C ILE A 168 20.50 -5.22 3.75
N ALA A 169 20.65 -6.33 3.01
CA ALA A 169 21.96 -6.94 2.76
C ALA A 169 22.84 -6.09 1.82
N ASP A 170 22.22 -5.31 0.94
CA ASP A 170 22.92 -4.40 0.04
C ASP A 170 23.19 -3.06 0.75
N VAL A 171 24.28 -3.01 1.53
CA VAL A 171 24.74 -1.81 2.23
C VAL A 171 25.83 -1.13 1.40
N ARG A 172 25.71 0.18 1.20
CA ARG A 172 26.77 0.99 0.61
C ARG A 172 27.54 1.71 1.69
N THR A 173 28.84 1.44 1.76
CA THR A 173 29.76 2.06 2.72
C THR A 173 30.53 3.22 2.11
N GLU A 174 30.63 3.26 0.78
CA GLU A 174 31.31 4.32 0.04
C GLU A 174 30.32 5.41 -0.41
N PRO A 175 30.74 6.67 -0.44
CA PRO A 175 29.92 7.76 -0.97
C PRO A 175 29.47 7.49 -2.41
N TYR A 176 28.23 7.87 -2.71
CA TYR A 176 27.68 7.77 -4.07
C TYR A 176 26.89 9.03 -4.43
N ASN A 177 26.79 9.30 -5.70
CA ASN A 177 25.98 10.40 -6.21
C ASN A 177 24.56 9.93 -6.59
N LEU A 178 23.61 10.83 -6.50
CA LEU A 178 22.29 10.60 -7.06
C LEU A 178 22.37 10.47 -8.58
N THR A 179 21.49 9.65 -9.14
CA THR A 179 21.42 9.39 -10.58
C THR A 179 20.92 10.62 -11.32
N PHE A 180 21.56 10.93 -12.45
CA PHE A 180 21.04 11.87 -13.43
C PHE A 180 20.53 11.10 -14.66
N LYS A 181 19.52 11.68 -15.30
CA LYS A 181 19.05 11.23 -16.60
C LYS A 181 19.34 12.33 -17.62
N ASP A 182 20.20 12.02 -18.60
CA ASP A 182 20.64 12.97 -19.63
C ASP A 182 21.19 14.29 -19.06
N GLY A 183 21.93 14.19 -17.94
CA GLY A 183 22.52 15.34 -17.24
C GLY A 183 21.56 16.17 -16.40
N LYS A 184 20.31 15.70 -16.21
CA LYS A 184 19.24 16.37 -15.46
C LYS A 184 18.75 15.53 -14.29
N MET A 185 18.20 16.17 -13.27
CA MET A 185 17.49 15.50 -12.19
C MET A 185 16.15 14.99 -12.69
N ASP A 186 15.90 13.69 -12.65
CA ASP A 186 14.62 13.11 -13.06
C ASP A 186 13.67 12.95 -11.86
N VAL A 187 12.45 13.45 -12.00
CA VAL A 187 11.36 13.30 -11.02
C VAL A 187 10.34 12.33 -11.58
N LEU A 188 10.32 11.11 -11.02
CA LEU A 188 9.50 10.00 -11.52
C LEU A 188 8.20 9.84 -10.73
N THR A 189 7.08 9.84 -11.44
CA THR A 189 5.78 9.33 -10.96
C THR A 189 5.51 7.97 -11.60
N ILE A 190 5.57 6.87 -10.83
CA ILE A 190 5.43 5.51 -11.37
C ILE A 190 4.22 4.78 -10.80
N GLY A 191 3.59 3.92 -11.61
CA GLY A 191 2.48 3.05 -11.24
C GLY A 191 1.10 3.64 -11.56
N SER A 192 0.19 3.66 -10.58
CA SER A 192 -1.14 4.22 -10.79
C SER A 192 -1.10 5.75 -10.77
N ILE A 193 -1.34 6.39 -11.91
CA ILE A 193 -1.35 7.85 -12.08
C ILE A 193 -2.74 8.38 -11.73
N ARG A 194 -2.84 8.97 -10.54
CA ARG A 194 -4.06 9.54 -9.95
C ARG A 194 -3.76 10.97 -9.50
N ASP A 195 -4.70 11.58 -8.78
CA ASP A 195 -4.48 12.85 -8.06
C ASP A 195 -3.97 13.97 -8.99
N TYR A 196 -4.83 14.31 -9.97
CA TYR A 196 -4.55 15.31 -11.01
C TYR A 196 -3.97 16.61 -10.43
N VAL A 197 -4.59 17.15 -9.39
CA VAL A 197 -4.21 18.47 -8.81
C VAL A 197 -2.76 18.45 -8.31
N GLN A 198 -2.34 17.42 -7.58
CA GLN A 198 -0.98 17.34 -7.05
C GLN A 198 0.05 17.12 -8.15
N ASN A 199 -0.27 16.25 -9.11
CA ASN A 199 0.65 15.97 -10.20
C ASN A 199 0.78 17.15 -11.18
N SER A 200 -0.32 17.86 -11.51
CA SER A 200 -0.24 19.07 -12.32
C SER A 200 0.53 20.21 -11.63
N ALA A 201 0.41 20.33 -10.30
CA ALA A 201 1.20 21.29 -9.54
C ALA A 201 2.72 20.97 -9.59
N VAL A 202 3.10 19.69 -9.49
CA VAL A 202 4.51 19.27 -9.67
C VAL A 202 5.00 19.54 -11.09
N ILE A 203 4.18 19.22 -12.11
CA ILE A 203 4.52 19.53 -13.51
C ILE A 203 4.75 21.03 -13.68
N GLN A 204 3.84 21.88 -13.20
CA GLN A 204 3.94 23.32 -13.34
C GLN A 204 5.17 23.90 -12.62
N ALA A 205 5.48 23.40 -11.43
CA ALA A 205 6.61 23.88 -10.63
C ALA A 205 7.99 23.55 -11.23
N LEU A 206 8.06 22.52 -12.09
CA LEU A 206 9.30 22.07 -12.73
C LEU A 206 9.29 22.30 -14.24
N ALA A 207 8.22 22.88 -14.80
CA ALA A 207 8.02 23.08 -16.22
C ALA A 207 9.15 23.91 -16.85
N ASN A 208 9.76 23.36 -17.90
CA ASN A 208 10.78 24.02 -18.69
C ASN A 208 12.03 24.48 -17.92
N ASP A 209 12.23 24.01 -16.69
CA ASP A 209 13.48 24.21 -15.95
C ASP A 209 14.53 23.19 -16.46
N ASP A 210 15.63 23.70 -17.01
CA ASP A 210 16.66 22.89 -17.64
C ASP A 210 17.41 21.94 -16.68
N ARG A 211 17.27 22.11 -15.39
CA ARG A 211 17.83 21.23 -14.37
C ARG A 211 17.06 19.94 -14.21
N PHE A 212 15.79 19.90 -14.65
CA PHE A 212 14.87 18.81 -14.37
C PHE A 212 14.37 18.09 -15.63
N HIS A 213 14.11 16.81 -15.46
CA HIS A 213 13.30 15.98 -16.32
C HIS A 213 12.12 15.44 -15.52
N ILE A 214 10.92 15.38 -16.08
CA ILE A 214 9.71 14.89 -15.42
C ILE A 214 9.25 13.63 -16.14
N THR A 215 9.16 12.53 -15.41
CA THR A 215 8.75 11.24 -15.98
C THR A 215 7.47 10.72 -15.32
N PHE A 216 6.46 10.40 -16.15
CA PHE A 216 5.26 9.70 -15.76
C PHE A 216 5.24 8.32 -16.41
N THR A 217 5.33 7.26 -15.59
CA THR A 217 5.35 5.87 -16.04
C THR A 217 4.20 5.10 -15.41
N GLY A 218 3.27 4.62 -16.22
CA GLY A 218 2.11 3.88 -15.75
C GLY A 218 0.79 4.33 -16.37
N ARG A 219 -0.32 3.87 -15.78
CA ARG A 219 -1.69 4.18 -16.21
C ARG A 219 -2.54 4.62 -15.02
N GLY A 220 -3.58 5.40 -15.27
CA GLY A 220 -4.53 5.83 -14.27
C GLY A 220 -5.51 6.82 -14.84
N TYR A 221 -6.55 7.15 -14.09
CA TYR A 221 -7.62 8.03 -14.57
C TYR A 221 -7.15 9.48 -14.82
N ALA A 222 -6.04 9.91 -14.20
CA ALA A 222 -5.50 11.26 -14.39
C ALA A 222 -4.43 11.34 -15.50
N ALA A 223 -3.99 10.21 -16.09
CA ALA A 223 -2.84 10.19 -17.00
C ALA A 223 -3.08 11.00 -18.28
N ALA A 224 -4.24 10.83 -18.92
CA ALA A 224 -4.59 11.57 -20.12
C ALA A 224 -4.76 13.07 -19.87
N ASP A 225 -5.44 13.44 -18.78
CA ASP A 225 -5.65 14.84 -18.42
C ASP A 225 -4.34 15.56 -18.08
N LEU A 226 -3.38 14.86 -17.44
CA LEU A 226 -2.05 15.40 -17.15
C LEU A 226 -1.21 15.55 -18.43
N GLN A 227 -1.37 14.65 -19.39
CA GLN A 227 -0.70 14.78 -20.69
C GLN A 227 -1.24 16.01 -21.45
N HIS A 228 -2.56 16.19 -21.54
CA HIS A 228 -3.16 17.37 -22.12
C HIS A 228 -2.74 18.65 -21.38
N PHE A 229 -2.71 18.63 -20.04
CA PHE A 229 -2.21 19.75 -19.26
C PHE A 229 -0.78 20.15 -19.67
N ALA A 230 0.12 19.18 -19.83
CA ALA A 230 1.50 19.44 -20.22
C ALA A 230 1.61 20.01 -21.66
N GLU A 231 0.79 19.51 -22.59
CA GLU A 231 0.68 20.01 -23.96
C GLU A 231 0.18 21.45 -24.01
N ASP A 232 -0.92 21.74 -23.32
CA ASP A 232 -1.54 23.08 -23.26
C ASP A 232 -0.62 24.14 -22.63
N HIS A 233 0.22 23.74 -21.68
CA HIS A 233 1.21 24.62 -21.03
C HIS A 233 2.60 24.58 -21.68
N HIS A 234 2.73 23.93 -22.82
CA HIS A 234 3.98 23.84 -23.60
C HIS A 234 5.19 23.35 -22.76
N VAL A 235 4.95 22.35 -21.87
CA VAL A 235 6.00 21.74 -21.04
C VAL A 235 6.86 20.81 -21.89
N ARG A 236 8.14 21.13 -22.04
CA ARG A 236 9.08 20.41 -22.96
C ARG A 236 9.93 19.36 -22.26
N ASN A 237 10.12 19.48 -20.95
CA ASN A 237 10.98 18.60 -20.14
C ASN A 237 10.20 17.46 -19.46
N ILE A 238 9.10 16.99 -20.09
CA ILE A 238 8.24 15.94 -19.57
C ILE A 238 8.05 14.79 -20.55
N VAL A 239 7.92 13.57 -20.03
CA VAL A 239 7.58 12.38 -20.80
C VAL A 239 6.53 11.51 -20.09
N PHE A 240 5.58 10.99 -20.85
CA PHE A 240 4.59 9.99 -20.42
C PHE A 240 4.88 8.69 -21.16
N THR A 241 5.40 7.67 -20.47
CA THR A 241 5.80 6.40 -21.11
C THR A 241 4.65 5.37 -21.19
N GLY A 242 3.53 5.63 -20.49
CA GLY A 242 2.39 4.73 -20.49
C GLY A 242 2.62 3.46 -19.67
N TYR A 243 2.02 2.36 -20.10
CA TYR A 243 2.12 1.07 -19.42
C TYR A 243 3.54 0.53 -19.40
N TYR A 244 3.87 -0.15 -18.31
CA TYR A 244 5.14 -0.88 -18.16
C TYR A 244 4.89 -2.26 -17.53
N GLU A 245 5.75 -3.21 -17.81
CA GLU A 245 5.74 -4.50 -17.15
C GLU A 245 6.32 -4.38 -15.73
N LYS A 246 5.70 -5.00 -14.74
CA LYS A 246 6.14 -4.91 -13.33
C LYS A 246 7.58 -5.37 -13.12
N SER A 247 8.06 -6.29 -13.93
CA SER A 247 9.45 -6.78 -13.92
C SER A 247 10.49 -5.72 -14.29
N THR A 248 10.10 -4.70 -15.07
CA THR A 248 10.99 -3.60 -15.51
C THR A 248 11.01 -2.42 -14.53
N GLU A 249 10.17 -2.44 -13.49
CA GLU A 249 10.08 -1.35 -12.50
C GLU A 249 11.42 -1.03 -11.81
N PRO A 250 12.26 -2.02 -11.44
CA PRO A 250 13.59 -1.75 -10.89
C PRO A 250 14.49 -0.93 -11.82
N ASP A 251 14.51 -1.28 -13.11
CA ASP A 251 15.35 -0.60 -14.10
C ASP A 251 14.88 0.85 -14.32
N ILE A 252 13.56 1.06 -14.40
CA ILE A 252 12.97 2.40 -14.53
C ILE A 252 13.33 3.26 -13.32
N ILE A 253 13.16 2.75 -12.10
CA ILE A 253 13.46 3.49 -10.87
C ILE A 253 14.97 3.74 -10.73
N SER A 254 15.81 2.80 -11.15
CA SER A 254 17.28 2.97 -11.05
C SER A 254 17.78 4.21 -11.78
N GLN A 255 17.10 4.64 -12.84
CA GLN A 255 17.48 5.77 -13.70
C GLN A 255 16.95 7.12 -13.20
N THR A 256 16.08 7.16 -12.19
CA THR A 256 15.52 8.42 -11.66
C THR A 256 16.37 9.01 -10.54
N THR A 257 16.20 10.32 -10.29
CA THR A 257 16.80 11.01 -9.14
C THR A 257 15.85 11.00 -7.96
N PHE A 258 14.58 11.38 -8.14
CA PHE A 258 13.56 11.48 -7.10
C PHE A 258 12.32 10.67 -7.43
N LEU A 259 11.68 10.08 -6.44
CA LEU A 259 10.33 9.52 -6.58
C LEU A 259 9.27 10.49 -6.08
N ASN A 260 8.31 10.81 -6.94
CA ASN A 260 7.18 11.65 -6.60
C ASN A 260 6.10 10.85 -5.84
N ILE A 261 5.91 11.20 -4.57
CA ILE A 261 4.90 10.66 -3.65
C ILE A 261 4.07 11.81 -3.06
N PHE A 262 3.99 12.91 -3.76
CA PHE A 262 3.19 14.06 -3.35
C PHE A 262 1.71 13.79 -3.59
N TYR A 263 1.00 13.42 -2.53
CA TYR A 263 -0.43 13.07 -2.53
C TYR A 263 -1.28 14.16 -1.87
N PRO A 264 -2.58 14.22 -2.19
CA PRO A 264 -3.49 15.12 -1.50
C PRO A 264 -3.63 14.72 -0.02
N ARG A 265 -3.79 15.72 0.85
CA ARG A 265 -4.09 15.49 2.26
C ARG A 265 -5.54 15.02 2.40
N ARG A 266 -5.72 13.72 2.42
CA ARG A 266 -7.01 13.04 2.68
C ARG A 266 -6.76 11.91 3.67
N PRO A 267 -7.73 11.52 4.51
CA PRO A 267 -7.54 10.47 5.51
C PRO A 267 -6.89 9.19 4.95
N THR A 268 -7.25 8.77 3.74
CA THR A 268 -6.68 7.60 3.07
C THR A 268 -5.20 7.75 2.71
N HIS A 269 -4.77 8.94 2.30
CA HIS A 269 -3.37 9.22 1.97
C HIS A 269 -2.54 9.59 3.21
N GLU A 270 -3.19 10.19 4.22
CA GLU A 270 -2.52 10.51 5.49
C GLU A 270 -2.08 9.24 6.22
N THR A 271 -2.82 8.14 6.06
CA THR A 271 -2.60 6.91 6.82
C THR A 271 -1.90 5.80 6.08
N ALA A 272 -2.03 5.73 4.76
CA ALA A 272 -1.47 4.63 3.97
C ALA A 272 -0.01 4.87 3.56
N ILE A 273 0.74 3.78 3.42
CA ILE A 273 2.07 3.78 2.82
C ILE A 273 1.96 3.19 1.41
N SER A 274 2.40 3.95 0.41
CA SER A 274 2.33 3.55 -1.00
C SER A 274 3.50 2.64 -1.40
N ASN A 275 3.32 1.89 -2.48
CA ASN A 275 4.41 1.10 -3.04
C ASN A 275 5.60 1.96 -3.49
N ARG A 276 5.35 3.21 -3.94
CA ARG A 276 6.44 4.15 -4.30
C ARG A 276 7.33 4.48 -3.11
N PHE A 277 6.76 4.58 -1.91
CA PHE A 277 7.53 4.81 -0.69
C PHE A 277 8.49 3.64 -0.41
N TYR A 278 8.01 2.41 -0.47
CA TYR A 278 8.89 1.25 -0.32
C TYR A 278 9.94 1.17 -1.42
N ASN A 279 9.55 1.46 -2.66
CA ASN A 279 10.48 1.49 -3.80
C ASN A 279 11.57 2.55 -3.60
N SER A 280 11.26 3.73 -3.06
CA SER A 280 12.28 4.74 -2.78
C SER A 280 13.35 4.20 -1.83
N LEU A 281 12.94 3.47 -0.80
CA LEU A 281 13.85 2.83 0.14
C LEU A 281 14.65 1.70 -0.51
N PHE A 282 13.99 0.81 -1.26
CA PHE A 282 14.64 -0.34 -1.87
C PHE A 282 15.66 0.05 -2.93
N PHE A 283 15.41 1.13 -3.68
CA PHE A 283 16.27 1.60 -4.77
C PHE A 283 17.10 2.84 -4.42
N ARG A 284 17.18 3.25 -3.14
CA ARG A 284 17.97 4.41 -2.67
C ARG A 284 17.63 5.71 -3.40
N LYS A 285 16.34 5.98 -3.56
CA LYS A 285 15.88 7.20 -4.21
C LYS A 285 15.25 8.14 -3.20
N PRO A 286 15.73 9.37 -3.07
CA PRO A 286 15.04 10.38 -2.28
C PRO A 286 13.61 10.58 -2.79
N MET A 287 12.71 10.93 -1.88
CA MET A 287 11.30 11.04 -2.18
C MET A 287 10.78 12.47 -1.99
N ILE A 288 9.73 12.82 -2.76
CA ILE A 288 8.93 14.03 -2.57
C ILE A 288 7.61 13.57 -1.95
N THR A 289 7.33 13.97 -0.72
CA THR A 289 6.16 13.53 0.04
C THR A 289 5.33 14.70 0.52
N THR A 290 4.15 14.44 1.08
CA THR A 290 3.27 15.48 1.62
C THR A 290 3.40 15.57 3.14
N ILE A 291 3.59 16.77 3.68
CA ILE A 291 3.58 17.06 5.13
C ILE A 291 2.25 16.60 5.76
N GLY A 292 2.34 15.99 6.95
CA GLY A 292 1.19 15.51 7.72
C GLY A 292 0.59 14.21 7.19
N THR A 293 1.35 13.48 6.38
CA THR A 293 1.10 12.08 6.02
C THR A 293 2.13 11.19 6.68
N ILE A 294 1.80 9.93 6.92
CA ILE A 294 2.75 8.97 7.50
C ILE A 294 4.03 8.85 6.66
N GLN A 295 3.93 8.96 5.34
CA GLN A 295 5.08 8.94 4.44
C GLN A 295 5.93 10.21 4.55
N GLY A 296 5.28 11.37 4.74
CA GLY A 296 5.95 12.64 5.03
C GLY A 296 6.69 12.62 6.36
N ASP A 297 6.06 12.05 7.38
CA ASP A 297 6.67 11.91 8.72
C ASP A 297 7.92 11.03 8.66
N TYR A 298 7.88 9.89 7.96
CA TYR A 298 9.05 9.06 7.72
C TYR A 298 10.14 9.79 6.91
N ALA A 299 9.77 10.45 5.82
CA ALA A 299 10.74 11.16 4.97
C ALA A 299 11.49 12.25 5.76
N GLN A 300 10.78 13.01 6.61
CA GLN A 300 11.38 14.04 7.47
C GLN A 300 12.22 13.44 8.61
N HIS A 301 11.67 12.45 9.32
CA HIS A 301 12.33 11.88 10.50
C HIS A 301 13.67 11.21 10.15
N TYR A 302 13.71 10.51 9.03
CA TYR A 302 14.91 9.80 8.57
C TYR A 302 15.74 10.57 7.51
N GLY A 303 15.35 11.78 7.13
CA GLY A 303 16.07 12.55 6.10
C GLY A 303 16.09 11.90 4.71
N LEU A 304 15.04 11.12 4.37
CA LEU A 304 14.98 10.30 3.15
C LEU A 304 14.34 11.03 1.96
N GLY A 305 14.23 12.35 2.02
CA GLY A 305 13.67 13.18 0.97
C GLY A 305 13.03 14.44 1.52
N LEU A 306 12.18 15.05 0.70
CA LEU A 306 11.46 16.26 1.04
C LEU A 306 10.01 15.95 1.40
N ALA A 307 9.53 16.49 2.53
CA ALA A 307 8.11 16.59 2.81
C ALA A 307 7.67 18.05 2.58
N ILE A 308 6.71 18.25 1.70
CA ILE A 308 6.24 19.58 1.26
C ILE A 308 4.75 19.77 1.53
N ALA A 309 4.33 20.99 1.82
CA ALA A 309 2.92 21.35 1.97
C ALA A 309 2.27 21.62 0.59
N ASP A 310 3.04 22.24 -0.28
CA ASP A 310 2.71 22.68 -1.63
C ASP A 310 3.95 22.62 -2.53
N THR A 311 3.81 23.05 -3.77
CA THR A 311 4.89 23.06 -4.76
C THR A 311 5.58 24.42 -4.93
N GLU A 312 5.34 25.36 -4.01
CA GLU A 312 6.05 26.62 -4.01
C GLU A 312 7.57 26.38 -3.86
N ASP A 313 8.35 27.01 -4.71
CA ASP A 313 9.82 26.87 -4.79
C ASP A 313 10.32 25.43 -4.89
N LEU A 314 9.51 24.48 -5.40
CA LEU A 314 9.87 23.07 -5.48
C LEU A 314 11.20 22.84 -6.22
N ALA A 315 11.41 23.52 -7.34
CA ALA A 315 12.66 23.43 -8.12
C ALA A 315 13.90 23.82 -7.27
N THR A 316 13.81 24.89 -6.51
CA THR A 316 14.87 25.35 -5.62
C THR A 316 15.08 24.38 -4.46
N LYS A 317 13.99 23.88 -3.86
CA LYS A 317 14.07 22.90 -2.75
C LYS A 317 14.74 21.60 -3.20
N LEU A 318 14.44 21.10 -4.41
CA LEU A 318 15.04 19.88 -4.96
C LEU A 318 16.52 20.10 -5.32
N ASP A 319 16.88 21.22 -5.93
CA ASP A 319 18.26 21.57 -6.25
C ASP A 319 19.11 21.70 -4.97
N ASN A 320 18.57 22.35 -3.95
CA ASN A 320 19.24 22.46 -2.65
C ASN A 320 19.42 21.10 -1.96
N TYR A 321 18.37 20.25 -1.97
CA TYR A 321 18.46 18.88 -1.45
C TYR A 321 19.54 18.08 -2.18
N PHE A 322 19.57 18.17 -3.51
CA PHE A 322 20.56 17.48 -4.35
C PHE A 322 21.97 17.95 -4.06
N ARG A 323 22.23 19.27 -3.98
CA ARG A 323 23.56 19.84 -3.71
C ARG A 323 24.11 19.50 -2.33
N ASN A 324 23.23 19.33 -1.36
CA ASN A 324 23.57 18.99 0.02
C ASN A 324 23.35 17.50 0.35
N PHE A 325 23.21 16.65 -0.67
CA PHE A 325 22.93 15.23 -0.45
C PHE A 325 24.13 14.52 0.16
N ASP A 326 23.96 14.05 1.40
CA ASP A 326 24.90 13.18 2.09
C ASP A 326 24.46 11.73 1.91
N SER A 327 25.13 11.02 1.01
CA SER A 327 24.80 9.64 0.67
C SER A 327 25.08 8.65 1.80
N ILE A 328 26.06 8.94 2.66
CA ILE A 328 26.41 8.08 3.80
C ILE A 328 25.33 8.20 4.87
N GLU A 329 24.93 9.43 5.20
CA GLU A 329 23.85 9.65 6.17
C GLU A 329 22.51 9.13 5.63
N PHE A 330 22.19 9.36 4.36
CA PHE A 330 21.00 8.81 3.72
C PHE A 330 20.97 7.28 3.80
N GLU A 331 22.09 6.60 3.50
CA GLU A 331 22.19 5.14 3.59
C GLU A 331 22.03 4.66 5.02
N ARG A 332 22.66 5.33 5.99
CA ARG A 332 22.55 5.01 7.41
C ARG A 332 21.10 5.06 7.88
N GLN A 333 20.39 6.13 7.58
CA GLN A 333 18.98 6.32 7.96
C GLN A 333 18.06 5.35 7.23
N ARG A 334 18.31 5.12 5.94
CA ARG A 334 17.61 4.12 5.15
C ARG A 334 17.72 2.73 5.80
N GLN A 335 18.91 2.33 6.22
CA GLN A 335 19.15 1.04 6.88
C GLN A 335 18.42 0.94 8.23
N VAL A 336 18.36 2.01 9.01
CA VAL A 336 17.58 2.05 10.25
C VAL A 336 16.11 1.73 9.95
N LEU A 337 15.50 2.46 9.02
CA LEU A 337 14.08 2.26 8.68
C LEU A 337 13.79 0.88 8.06
N LEU A 338 14.67 0.37 7.20
CA LEU A 338 14.52 -0.99 6.64
C LEU A 338 14.57 -2.07 7.73
N ASN A 339 15.43 -1.91 8.75
CA ASN A 339 15.50 -2.83 9.87
C ASN A 339 14.26 -2.74 10.78
N GLU A 340 13.68 -1.56 10.96
CA GLU A 340 12.39 -1.41 11.66
C GLU A 340 11.29 -2.20 10.92
N PHE A 341 11.18 -2.05 9.60
CA PHE A 341 10.22 -2.79 8.80
C PHE A 341 10.46 -4.32 8.83
N LYS A 342 11.73 -4.72 8.94
CA LYS A 342 12.06 -6.14 9.15
C LYS A 342 11.58 -6.64 10.51
N ASN A 343 11.77 -5.87 11.57
CA ASN A 343 11.29 -6.22 12.91
C ASN A 343 9.76 -6.33 12.94
N ASP A 344 9.05 -5.41 12.25
CA ASP A 344 7.60 -5.48 12.09
C ASP A 344 7.17 -6.76 11.37
N TYR A 345 7.88 -7.13 10.30
CA TYR A 345 7.61 -8.37 9.57
C TYR A 345 7.88 -9.60 10.43
N ASP A 346 8.98 -9.65 11.18
CA ASP A 346 9.34 -10.79 12.03
C ASP A 346 8.27 -11.01 13.13
N LEU A 347 7.77 -9.93 13.73
CA LEU A 347 6.67 -9.99 14.69
C LEU A 347 5.37 -10.48 14.02
N PHE A 348 5.05 -9.98 12.84
CA PHE A 348 3.90 -10.41 12.05
C PHE A 348 4.00 -11.90 11.68
N GLU A 349 5.13 -12.36 11.12
CA GLU A 349 5.36 -13.77 10.75
C GLU A 349 5.22 -14.68 11.98
N LYS A 350 5.85 -14.32 13.11
CA LYS A 350 5.72 -15.04 14.38
C LYS A 350 4.27 -15.14 14.84
N THR A 351 3.54 -14.04 14.73
CA THR A 351 2.12 -14.00 15.16
C THR A 351 1.23 -14.88 14.29
N VAL A 352 1.37 -14.80 12.96
CA VAL A 352 0.59 -15.62 12.03
C VAL A 352 0.94 -17.10 12.20
N THR A 353 2.22 -17.42 12.36
CA THR A 353 2.68 -18.80 12.61
C THR A 353 2.09 -19.34 13.90
N ALA A 354 2.19 -18.62 15.01
CA ALA A 354 1.61 -19.06 16.30
C ALA A 354 0.08 -19.21 16.21
N PHE A 355 -0.60 -18.25 15.55
CA PHE A 355 -2.03 -18.34 15.31
C PHE A 355 -2.40 -19.57 14.48
N ALA A 356 -1.62 -19.95 13.48
CA ALA A 356 -1.90 -21.09 12.61
C ALA A 356 -1.43 -22.45 13.19
N SER A 357 -0.65 -22.48 14.27
CA SER A 357 -0.12 -23.73 14.87
C SER A 357 -0.86 -24.17 16.14
N CYS A 358 -1.65 -23.30 16.77
CA CYS A 358 -2.46 -23.61 17.97
C CYS A 358 -3.86 -23.99 17.58
#